data_5d4f4270bb8460e0f214df48649ac66b
#
_entry.id   5d4f4270bb8460e0f214df48649ac66b
#
_cell.length_a   1.000
_cell.length_b   1.000
_cell.length_c   1.000
_cell.angle_alpha   90.00
_cell.angle_beta   90.00
_cell.angle_gamma   90.00
#
_symmetry.space_group_name_H-M   'P 1'
#
loop_
_entity.id
_entity.type
_entity.pdbx_description
1 polymer ?
#
loop_
_entity_poly.entity_id
_entity_poly.type
_entity_poly.pdbx_seq_one_letter_code
_entity_poly.pdbx_strand_id
1 'polypeptide(L)'
;MATASVATHDTAHDHHDHEHHDNFVTKYIFTTDHKMIGKQFLITGIFWALIGGLLSILFRLQLGFPDMNLEWLRPLLGGWITETGQLDQTFYLALVTMHGTIMVFFVLTAGLSGTFSNFLIPLQIGARDMASGFMNMLSYWFFFISSVIMFISLFIKTGPAGGGWVVYPPLSALEQAIPGSGLGMTLWLIAMTFFIASSLLGGINYITTVINLRTKGMSFSRLPLTIWAFFLTAVIGLLSFPVLFAAALLLVFDRSFGTSFYLSDIYIGGEALPNTGGSPVLYQHLFWFLGHPEVYIVLLPALGITSEVIATNSRKPIFGYKAMIISMLGITILSFIVWAHHMFVSGMNPFLGSIFMFLTLIIAIPSAVKVFNYLTTLWRGNLIFTPAMLFSIGLVSFFISGGLTGIFLGNSAIDIQLHDTYFVVAHFHLVMGSASFFGMVAGIYHWFPKMFGRMMDARLGYVHFWLTFVGVYMVFFPMHYIGIAGFPRRYYSWTGFEFSNMYTDLNMFVSVAAIITFAAQFIFLFNFFYSMYRGRKASQNPWRSNTLEWTTPIHPGHGNWPGEIPTVYRWPYDYSKPGAKEDFIPQTVPLSATPESNLPHEQELVKLELEIMKEESEALVANEAKES
;
A
#
# COMPACT_ATOMS: atom_id res chain seq x y z
N MET A 1 72.43 -14.36 3.03
CA MET A 1 71.50 -15.34 2.43
C MET A 1 70.62 -15.87 3.55
N ALA A 2 69.46 -15.38 3.68
CA ALA A 2 68.48 -15.83 4.64
C ALA A 2 67.12 -15.97 3.88
N THR A 3 66.71 -17.21 3.73
CA THR A 3 65.45 -17.59 3.11
C THR A 3 64.31 -17.37 4.14
N ALA A 4 63.40 -16.46 3.86
CA ALA A 4 62.18 -16.25 4.62
C ALA A 4 61.11 -17.24 4.10
N SER A 5 60.65 -18.12 4.97
CA SER A 5 59.48 -18.96 4.75
C SER A 5 58.21 -18.15 4.97
N VAL A 6 57.37 -18.08 3.93
CA VAL A 6 56.03 -17.52 4.03
C VAL A 6 55.11 -18.57 4.64
N ALA A 7 54.65 -18.29 5.85
CA ALA A 7 53.59 -19.09 6.49
C ALA A 7 52.22 -18.70 5.89
N THR A 8 51.60 -19.64 5.23
CA THR A 8 50.19 -19.58 4.83
C THR A 8 49.30 -19.70 6.07
N HIS A 9 48.66 -18.62 6.43
CA HIS A 9 47.57 -18.61 7.43
C HIS A 9 46.28 -19.12 6.73
N ASP A 10 46.02 -20.42 6.87
CA ASP A 10 44.67 -20.97 6.68
C ASP A 10 43.80 -20.49 7.85
N THR A 11 43.03 -19.41 7.63
CA THR A 11 41.94 -19.08 8.52
C THR A 11 40.69 -19.85 8.08
N ALA A 12 40.59 -21.10 8.57
CA ALA A 12 39.31 -21.78 8.64
C ALA A 12 38.39 -20.94 9.56
N HIS A 13 37.47 -20.19 8.99
CA HIS A 13 36.36 -19.63 9.75
C HIS A 13 35.47 -20.77 10.20
N ASP A 14 35.72 -21.22 11.42
CA ASP A 14 34.81 -22.03 12.20
C ASP A 14 33.50 -21.22 12.36
N HIS A 15 32.51 -21.52 11.51
CA HIS A 15 31.14 -21.12 11.76
C HIS A 15 30.61 -21.96 12.94
N HIS A 16 30.97 -21.55 14.14
CA HIS A 16 30.20 -21.94 15.31
C HIS A 16 28.76 -21.41 15.10
N ASP A 17 27.84 -22.30 14.72
CA ASP A 17 26.41 -22.13 14.89
C ASP A 17 26.17 -21.96 16.42
N HIS A 18 26.32 -20.74 16.90
CA HIS A 18 25.70 -20.36 18.18
C HIS A 18 24.19 -20.48 17.95
N GLU A 19 23.59 -21.59 18.38
CA GLU A 19 22.17 -21.64 18.68
C GLU A 19 21.90 -20.53 19.68
N HIS A 20 21.62 -19.32 19.20
CA HIS A 20 21.00 -18.28 19.99
C HIS A 20 19.66 -18.84 20.44
N HIS A 21 19.57 -19.25 21.68
CA HIS A 21 18.30 -19.53 22.32
C HIS A 21 17.48 -18.23 22.33
N ASP A 22 16.75 -18.00 21.24
CA ASP A 22 15.84 -16.89 21.12
C ASP A 22 14.82 -16.95 22.24
N ASN A 23 14.87 -15.99 23.14
CA ASN A 23 13.81 -15.81 24.12
C ASN A 23 12.57 -15.18 23.45
N PHE A 24 11.43 -15.13 24.16
CA PHE A 24 10.20 -14.54 23.61
C PHE A 24 10.41 -13.11 23.09
N VAL A 25 11.23 -12.30 23.77
CA VAL A 25 11.46 -10.90 23.43
C VAL A 25 12.27 -10.76 22.13
N THR A 26 13.36 -11.52 21.98
CA THR A 26 14.21 -11.46 20.78
C THR A 26 13.55 -12.12 19.57
N LYS A 27 12.69 -13.11 19.79
CA LYS A 27 12.00 -13.82 18.71
C LYS A 27 10.79 -13.08 18.17
N TYR A 28 10.00 -12.41 19.02
CA TYR A 28 8.69 -11.87 18.64
C TYR A 28 8.58 -10.35 18.76
N ILE A 29 9.39 -9.70 19.62
CA ILE A 29 9.31 -8.27 19.91
C ILE A 29 10.42 -7.52 19.16
N PHE A 30 11.68 -7.72 19.55
CA PHE A 30 12.85 -7.10 18.93
C PHE A 30 13.54 -8.05 17.96
N THR A 31 12.76 -8.63 17.07
CA THR A 31 13.24 -9.57 16.06
C THR A 31 13.92 -8.84 14.90
N THR A 32 14.95 -9.47 14.35
CA THR A 32 15.58 -9.02 13.10
C THR A 32 15.13 -9.86 11.89
N ASP A 33 14.37 -10.95 12.11
CA ASP A 33 13.86 -11.81 11.03
C ASP A 33 12.77 -11.09 10.24
N HIS A 34 13.01 -10.91 8.95
CA HIS A 34 12.13 -10.18 8.04
C HIS A 34 10.70 -10.73 8.00
N LYS A 35 10.50 -12.03 8.19
CA LYS A 35 9.18 -12.68 8.16
C LYS A 35 8.36 -12.32 9.40
N MET A 36 9.02 -12.26 10.55
CA MET A 36 8.34 -11.87 11.79
C MET A 36 8.00 -10.38 11.78
N ILE A 37 8.92 -9.54 11.29
CA ILE A 37 8.66 -8.09 11.10
C ILE A 37 7.48 -7.87 10.16
N GLY A 38 7.40 -8.60 9.04
CA GLY A 38 6.24 -8.56 8.15
C GLY A 38 4.93 -8.92 8.86
N LYS A 39 4.93 -9.93 9.74
CA LYS A 39 3.76 -10.28 10.55
C LYS A 39 3.41 -9.22 11.60
N GLN A 40 4.40 -8.55 12.19
CA GLN A 40 4.17 -7.43 13.11
C GLN A 40 3.46 -6.27 12.38
N PHE A 41 3.91 -5.89 11.17
CA PHE A 41 3.21 -4.91 10.33
C PHE A 41 1.79 -5.35 9.99
N LEU A 42 1.58 -6.63 9.65
CA LEU A 42 0.26 -7.19 9.31
C LEU A 42 -0.73 -7.05 10.48
N ILE A 43 -0.35 -7.50 11.66
CA ILE A 43 -1.23 -7.48 12.84
C ILE A 43 -1.55 -6.04 13.26
N THR A 44 -0.54 -5.16 13.25
CA THR A 44 -0.74 -3.73 13.54
C THR A 44 -1.63 -3.07 12.48
N GLY A 45 -1.44 -3.42 11.19
CA GLY A 45 -2.29 -2.95 10.10
C GLY A 45 -3.76 -3.41 10.22
N ILE A 46 -4.00 -4.67 10.60
CA ILE A 46 -5.35 -5.20 10.86
C ILE A 46 -6.02 -4.46 12.02
N PHE A 47 -5.28 -4.21 13.10
CA PHE A 47 -5.78 -3.42 14.24
C PHE A 47 -6.23 -2.02 13.80
N TRP A 48 -5.40 -1.33 13.01
CA TRP A 48 -5.72 -0.01 12.51
C TRP A 48 -6.85 -0.01 11.47
N ALA A 49 -6.98 -1.07 10.67
CA ALA A 49 -8.09 -1.21 9.73
C ALA A 49 -9.44 -1.30 10.46
N LEU A 50 -9.49 -1.98 11.60
CA LEU A 50 -10.69 -2.02 12.44
C LEU A 50 -11.03 -0.64 13.02
N ILE A 51 -10.04 0.07 13.57
CA ILE A 51 -10.26 1.41 14.13
C ILE A 51 -10.70 2.37 13.02
N GLY A 52 -9.94 2.46 11.93
CA GLY A 52 -10.26 3.35 10.82
C GLY A 52 -11.64 3.08 10.21
N GLY A 53 -12.00 1.79 10.06
CA GLY A 53 -13.33 1.38 9.63
C GLY A 53 -14.42 1.80 10.60
N LEU A 54 -14.23 1.60 11.91
CA LEU A 54 -15.20 2.01 12.94
C LEU A 54 -15.42 3.53 12.94
N LEU A 55 -14.36 4.34 12.83
CA LEU A 55 -14.48 5.79 12.71
C LEU A 55 -15.36 6.20 11.51
N SER A 56 -15.23 5.48 10.38
CA SER A 56 -16.07 5.73 9.21
C SER A 56 -17.53 5.40 9.44
N ILE A 57 -17.83 4.34 10.17
CA ILE A 57 -19.22 3.99 10.52
C ILE A 57 -19.83 5.08 11.41
N LEU A 58 -19.09 5.61 12.38
CA LEU A 58 -19.59 6.69 13.25
C LEU A 58 -20.01 7.93 12.45
N PHE A 59 -19.16 8.43 11.54
CA PHE A 59 -19.57 9.59 10.74
C PHE A 59 -20.63 9.23 9.68
N ARG A 60 -20.71 7.98 9.22
CA ARG A 60 -21.79 7.53 8.32
C ARG A 60 -23.14 7.43 9.02
N LEU A 61 -23.18 7.12 10.32
CA LEU A 61 -24.42 7.20 11.10
C LEU A 61 -24.97 8.64 11.09
N GLN A 62 -24.13 9.65 11.33
CA GLN A 62 -24.53 11.06 11.27
C GLN A 62 -25.03 11.46 9.87
N LEU A 63 -24.36 11.01 8.81
CA LEU A 63 -24.72 11.36 7.44
C LEU A 63 -25.96 10.62 6.93
N GLY A 64 -26.16 9.35 7.30
CA GLY A 64 -27.32 8.56 6.85
C GLY A 64 -28.57 8.77 7.68
N PHE A 65 -28.40 9.15 8.94
CA PHE A 65 -29.48 9.25 9.92
C PHE A 65 -29.29 10.52 10.78
N PRO A 66 -29.40 11.74 10.20
CA PRO A 66 -29.07 12.98 10.89
C PRO A 66 -29.94 13.25 12.13
N ASP A 67 -31.16 12.72 12.14
CA ASP A 67 -32.11 12.88 13.26
C ASP A 67 -32.04 11.73 14.29
N MET A 68 -31.12 10.76 14.09
CA MET A 68 -30.97 9.65 15.02
C MET A 68 -30.41 10.12 16.35
N ASN A 69 -31.05 9.73 17.44
CA ASN A 69 -30.51 9.95 18.78
C ASN A 69 -29.40 8.93 19.07
N LEU A 70 -28.15 9.41 19.21
CA LEU A 70 -26.95 8.64 19.49
C LEU A 70 -26.58 8.64 20.99
N GLU A 71 -27.52 8.98 21.89
CA GLU A 71 -27.30 9.05 23.33
C GLU A 71 -26.71 7.74 23.90
N TRP A 72 -27.04 6.60 23.30
CA TRP A 72 -26.51 5.30 23.66
C TRP A 72 -24.97 5.16 23.47
N LEU A 73 -24.36 6.05 22.68
CA LEU A 73 -22.90 6.15 22.52
C LEU A 73 -22.23 7.07 23.58
N ARG A 74 -22.99 7.83 24.36
CA ARG A 74 -22.44 8.75 25.36
C ARG A 74 -21.52 8.06 26.40
N PRO A 75 -21.78 6.82 26.85
CA PRO A 75 -20.84 6.14 27.74
C PRO A 75 -19.44 5.94 27.14
N LEU A 76 -19.36 5.87 25.80
CA LEU A 76 -18.10 5.70 25.07
C LEU A 76 -17.51 7.04 24.63
N LEU A 77 -18.34 7.95 24.11
CA LEU A 77 -17.92 9.19 23.45
C LEU A 77 -18.01 10.44 24.37
N GLY A 78 -18.68 10.32 25.51
CA GLY A 78 -18.77 11.41 26.49
C GLY A 78 -19.35 12.70 25.90
N GLY A 79 -18.63 13.80 26.04
CA GLY A 79 -19.03 15.12 25.57
C GLY A 79 -19.06 15.31 24.06
N TRP A 80 -18.62 14.32 23.28
CA TRP A 80 -18.74 14.32 21.81
C TRP A 80 -20.15 13.98 21.30
N ILE A 81 -21.05 13.61 22.21
CA ILE A 81 -22.49 13.57 21.97
C ILE A 81 -23.10 14.82 22.58
N THR A 82 -23.76 15.63 21.73
CA THR A 82 -24.42 16.88 22.15
C THR A 82 -25.60 16.60 23.09
N GLU A 83 -26.12 17.63 23.78
CA GLU A 83 -27.31 17.52 24.63
C GLU A 83 -28.55 17.02 23.87
N THR A 84 -28.61 17.27 22.56
CA THR A 84 -29.67 16.77 21.67
C THR A 84 -29.47 15.31 21.24
N GLY A 85 -28.40 14.66 21.68
CA GLY A 85 -28.09 13.27 21.32
C GLY A 85 -27.45 13.10 19.94
N GLN A 86 -26.99 14.16 19.31
CA GLN A 86 -26.31 14.11 18.01
C GLN A 86 -24.79 14.14 18.19
N LEU A 87 -24.06 13.75 17.15
CA LEU A 87 -22.60 13.86 17.13
C LEU A 87 -22.19 15.35 17.12
N ASP A 88 -21.16 15.69 17.88
CA ASP A 88 -20.57 17.03 17.82
C ASP A 88 -19.94 17.32 16.45
N GLN A 89 -20.11 18.53 15.89
CA GLN A 89 -19.63 18.89 14.56
C GLN A 89 -18.12 18.85 14.44
N THR A 90 -17.40 19.27 15.46
CA THR A 90 -15.93 19.28 15.45
C THR A 90 -15.38 17.87 15.57
N PHE A 91 -16.06 17.03 16.35
CA PHE A 91 -15.71 15.62 16.45
C PHE A 91 -16.00 14.86 15.15
N TYR A 92 -17.08 15.18 14.44
CA TYR A 92 -17.34 14.65 13.10
C TYR A 92 -16.16 14.93 12.15
N LEU A 93 -15.64 16.16 12.11
CA LEU A 93 -14.47 16.51 11.30
C LEU A 93 -13.21 15.75 11.72
N ALA A 94 -13.03 15.54 13.03
CA ALA A 94 -11.95 14.75 13.56
C ALA A 94 -12.07 13.26 13.14
N LEU A 95 -13.28 12.67 13.17
CA LEU A 95 -13.52 11.31 12.68
C LEU A 95 -13.12 11.14 11.21
N VAL A 96 -13.52 12.09 10.36
CA VAL A 96 -13.16 12.08 8.93
C VAL A 96 -11.65 12.20 8.74
N THR A 97 -10.99 13.08 9.49
CA THR A 97 -9.54 13.30 9.45
C THR A 97 -8.78 12.03 9.85
N MET A 98 -9.16 11.45 10.98
CA MET A 98 -8.48 10.28 11.54
C MET A 98 -8.74 9.03 10.71
N HIS A 99 -9.97 8.84 10.19
CA HIS A 99 -10.25 7.78 9.23
C HIS A 99 -9.32 7.85 8.02
N GLY A 100 -9.23 9.03 7.37
CA GLY A 100 -8.38 9.20 6.19
C GLY A 100 -6.90 8.95 6.50
N THR A 101 -6.37 9.56 7.57
CA THR A 101 -4.99 9.38 8.01
C THR A 101 -4.66 7.92 8.31
N ILE A 102 -5.49 7.24 9.09
CA ILE A 102 -5.29 5.86 9.49
C ILE A 102 -5.34 4.92 8.28
N MET A 103 -6.36 5.06 7.44
CA MET A 103 -6.53 4.16 6.29
C MET A 103 -5.41 4.31 5.26
N VAL A 104 -4.98 5.54 4.96
CA VAL A 104 -3.90 5.78 3.99
C VAL A 104 -2.55 5.33 4.55
N PHE A 105 -2.12 5.89 5.67
CA PHE A 105 -0.75 5.71 6.16
C PHE A 105 -0.55 4.44 6.99
N PHE A 106 -1.46 4.12 7.91
CA PHE A 106 -1.26 3.00 8.84
C PHE A 106 -1.72 1.65 8.26
N VAL A 107 -2.80 1.65 7.46
CA VAL A 107 -3.34 0.43 6.88
C VAL A 107 -2.72 0.13 5.52
N LEU A 108 -2.88 1.06 4.56
CA LEU A 108 -2.51 0.77 3.18
C LEU A 108 -1.01 0.99 2.93
N THR A 109 -0.38 2.02 3.49
CA THR A 109 1.06 2.22 3.32
C THR A 109 1.86 1.28 4.21
N ALA A 110 1.76 1.36 5.53
CA ALA A 110 2.55 0.51 6.42
C ALA A 110 2.01 -0.93 6.47
N GLY A 111 0.68 -1.11 6.63
CA GLY A 111 0.08 -2.44 6.75
C GLY A 111 0.24 -3.28 5.49
N LEU A 112 -0.02 -2.75 4.29
CA LEU A 112 0.16 -3.48 3.04
C LEU A 112 1.64 -3.58 2.64
N SER A 113 2.30 -2.43 2.40
CA SER A 113 3.68 -2.45 1.90
C SER A 113 4.65 -3.00 2.93
N GLY A 114 4.54 -2.60 4.20
CA GLY A 114 5.40 -3.09 5.29
C GLY A 114 5.28 -4.60 5.50
N THR A 115 4.07 -5.15 5.42
CA THR A 115 3.86 -6.60 5.51
C THR A 115 4.52 -7.35 4.37
N PHE A 116 4.09 -7.05 3.14
CA PHE A 116 4.45 -7.88 2.01
C PHE A 116 5.87 -7.61 1.51
N SER A 117 6.38 -6.37 1.57
CA SER A 117 7.78 -6.10 1.22
C SER A 117 8.72 -6.85 2.16
N ASN A 118 8.50 -6.78 3.48
CA ASN A 118 9.31 -7.51 4.43
C ASN A 118 9.19 -9.02 4.23
N PHE A 119 7.99 -9.53 4.04
CA PHE A 119 7.79 -10.96 3.94
C PHE A 119 8.34 -11.54 2.62
N LEU A 120 8.10 -10.88 1.48
CA LEU A 120 8.32 -11.44 0.15
C LEU A 120 9.65 -11.06 -0.49
N ILE A 121 10.20 -9.86 -0.25
CA ILE A 121 11.42 -9.44 -0.96
C ILE A 121 12.53 -10.49 -0.79
N PRO A 122 12.97 -10.88 0.42
CA PRO A 122 14.04 -11.87 0.54
C PRO A 122 13.66 -13.23 -0.06
N LEU A 123 12.41 -13.67 0.14
CA LEU A 123 11.94 -14.97 -0.34
C LEU A 123 11.87 -15.05 -1.87
N GLN A 124 11.43 -13.99 -2.54
CA GLN A 124 11.25 -13.99 -4.00
C GLN A 124 12.54 -13.68 -4.77
N ILE A 125 13.51 -13.00 -4.15
CA ILE A 125 14.81 -12.74 -4.81
C ILE A 125 15.88 -13.75 -4.45
N GLY A 126 15.63 -14.66 -3.49
CA GLY A 126 16.61 -15.62 -3.02
C GLY A 126 17.64 -15.01 -2.07
N ALA A 127 17.20 -14.20 -1.10
CA ALA A 127 18.04 -13.68 -0.03
C ALA A 127 17.73 -14.38 1.29
N ARG A 128 18.73 -14.50 2.17
CA ARG A 128 18.53 -15.08 3.50
C ARG A 128 17.75 -14.17 4.43
N ASP A 129 17.96 -12.85 4.32
CA ASP A 129 17.25 -11.81 5.06
C ASP A 129 17.33 -10.48 4.28
N MET A 130 16.79 -9.39 4.86
CA MET A 130 17.00 -8.03 4.39
C MET A 130 18.48 -7.60 4.52
N ALA A 131 18.89 -6.60 3.76
CA ALA A 131 20.25 -6.09 3.78
C ALA A 131 20.71 -5.63 5.18
N SER A 132 19.78 -5.12 5.98
CA SER A 132 20.02 -4.81 7.39
C SER A 132 18.83 -5.24 8.24
N GLY A 133 18.98 -6.33 8.98
CA GLY A 133 17.96 -6.79 9.93
C GLY A 133 17.70 -5.78 11.05
N PHE A 134 18.75 -5.10 11.53
CA PHE A 134 18.61 -4.06 12.57
C PHE A 134 17.80 -2.87 12.06
N MET A 135 18.12 -2.33 10.87
CA MET A 135 17.37 -1.22 10.28
C MET A 135 15.92 -1.62 10.02
N ASN A 136 15.68 -2.87 9.63
CA ASN A 136 14.36 -3.43 9.42
C ASN A 136 13.53 -3.45 10.72
N MET A 137 14.12 -3.99 11.80
CA MET A 137 13.51 -3.96 13.13
C MET A 137 13.22 -2.52 13.58
N LEU A 138 14.17 -1.61 13.41
CA LEU A 138 14.03 -0.20 13.78
C LEU A 138 12.89 0.47 13.01
N SER A 139 12.72 0.15 11.72
CA SER A 139 11.62 0.69 10.91
C SER A 139 10.25 0.29 11.50
N TYR A 140 10.07 -0.96 11.91
CA TYR A 140 8.84 -1.37 12.58
C TYR A 140 8.61 -0.64 13.91
N TRP A 141 9.65 -0.46 14.73
CA TRP A 141 9.50 0.20 16.03
C TRP A 141 9.18 1.69 15.90
N PHE A 142 9.73 2.38 14.90
CA PHE A 142 9.31 3.75 14.58
C PHE A 142 7.82 3.79 14.16
N PHE A 143 7.36 2.85 13.35
CA PHE A 143 5.95 2.72 13.01
C PHE A 143 5.08 2.41 14.23
N PHE A 144 5.54 1.54 15.12
CA PHE A 144 4.79 1.20 16.34
C PHE A 144 4.69 2.39 17.30
N ILE A 145 5.76 3.15 17.49
CA ILE A 145 5.74 4.40 18.28
C ILE A 145 4.76 5.40 17.65
N SER A 146 4.82 5.60 16.33
CA SER A 146 3.84 6.40 15.59
C SER A 146 2.41 5.94 15.87
N SER A 147 2.18 4.63 15.84
CA SER A 147 0.87 4.01 16.13
C SER A 147 0.39 4.31 17.56
N VAL A 148 1.25 4.21 18.56
CA VAL A 148 0.90 4.51 19.95
C VAL A 148 0.54 5.99 20.11
N ILE A 149 1.32 6.91 19.54
CA ILE A 149 1.06 8.35 19.61
C ILE A 149 -0.26 8.68 18.91
N MET A 150 -0.49 8.11 17.72
CA MET A 150 -1.74 8.28 16.97
C MET A 150 -2.94 7.74 17.74
N PHE A 151 -2.80 6.59 18.41
CA PHE A 151 -3.85 6.02 19.25
C PHE A 151 -4.18 6.92 20.44
N ILE A 152 -3.16 7.43 21.15
CA ILE A 152 -3.34 8.37 22.25
C ILE A 152 -4.08 9.63 21.78
N SER A 153 -3.79 10.13 20.57
CA SER A 153 -4.41 11.33 20.03
C SER A 153 -5.93 11.22 19.89
N LEU A 154 -6.49 10.01 19.76
CA LEU A 154 -7.93 9.78 19.69
C LEU A 154 -8.67 10.12 20.99
N PHE A 155 -7.98 10.11 22.13
CA PHE A 155 -8.55 10.27 23.46
C PHE A 155 -8.24 11.63 24.13
N ILE A 156 -7.64 12.56 23.37
CA ILE A 156 -7.33 13.90 23.89
C ILE A 156 -8.63 14.66 24.17
N LYS A 157 -8.70 15.33 25.33
CA LYS A 157 -9.88 16.06 25.78
C LYS A 157 -10.35 17.13 24.78
N THR A 158 -9.42 17.79 24.09
CA THR A 158 -9.71 18.81 23.06
C THR A 158 -10.01 18.20 21.70
N GLY A 159 -10.03 16.88 21.57
CA GLY A 159 -10.28 16.16 20.34
C GLY A 159 -9.02 15.82 19.54
N PRO A 160 -9.12 14.77 18.70
CA PRO A 160 -8.06 14.44 17.74
C PRO A 160 -7.97 15.50 16.64
N ALA A 161 -6.94 15.38 15.76
CA ALA A 161 -6.72 16.31 14.65
C ALA A 161 -7.98 16.45 13.78
N GLY A 162 -8.31 17.68 13.40
CA GLY A 162 -9.40 18.03 12.51
C GLY A 162 -8.90 18.68 11.21
N GLY A 163 -9.80 18.99 10.28
CA GLY A 163 -9.46 19.66 9.01
C GLY A 163 -9.18 18.73 7.84
N GLY A 164 -9.47 17.42 7.95
CA GLY A 164 -9.21 16.39 6.94
C GLY A 164 -7.77 15.84 7.02
N TRP A 165 -7.51 14.73 6.35
CA TRP A 165 -6.19 14.08 6.37
C TRP A 165 -5.05 14.91 5.76
N VAL A 166 -5.40 15.94 4.99
CA VAL A 166 -4.46 16.88 4.35
C VAL A 166 -3.99 17.97 5.32
N VAL A 167 -4.70 18.19 6.42
CA VAL A 167 -4.39 19.14 7.50
C VAL A 167 -3.92 20.52 7.01
N TYR A 168 -4.67 21.16 6.15
CA TYR A 168 -4.28 22.44 5.53
C TYR A 168 -4.21 23.60 6.54
N PRO A 169 -3.13 24.42 6.47
CA PRO A 169 -3.16 25.75 7.07
C PRO A 169 -4.22 26.64 6.39
N PRO A 170 -4.78 27.65 7.09
CA PRO A 170 -4.42 28.10 8.44
C PRO A 170 -5.00 27.27 9.58
N LEU A 171 -6.02 26.42 9.35
CA LEU A 171 -6.68 25.65 10.42
C LEU A 171 -5.71 24.81 11.24
N SER A 172 -4.75 24.14 10.59
CA SER A 172 -3.77 23.30 11.26
C SER A 172 -2.63 24.08 11.92
N ALA A 173 -2.37 25.32 11.47
CA ALA A 173 -1.30 26.17 11.99
C ALA A 173 -1.70 26.97 13.24
N LEU A 174 -2.98 27.22 13.44
CA LEU A 174 -3.52 28.00 14.56
C LEU A 174 -4.18 27.06 15.58
N GLU A 175 -3.65 27.01 16.80
CA GLU A 175 -4.19 26.14 17.86
C GLU A 175 -5.64 26.47 18.22
N GLN A 176 -6.06 27.71 18.04
CA GLN A 176 -7.38 28.23 18.37
C GLN A 176 -8.41 28.10 17.24
N ALA A 177 -7.98 27.68 16.03
CA ALA A 177 -8.83 27.68 14.84
C ALA A 177 -10.03 26.72 14.98
N ILE A 178 -9.80 25.52 15.47
CA ILE A 178 -10.80 24.51 15.80
C ILE A 178 -10.31 23.69 17.00
N PRO A 179 -11.19 23.05 17.79
CA PRO A 179 -10.77 22.25 18.94
C PRO A 179 -9.70 21.20 18.63
N GLY A 180 -9.78 20.50 17.49
CA GLY A 180 -8.77 19.53 17.06
C GLY A 180 -7.44 20.14 16.59
N SER A 181 -7.32 21.46 16.47
CA SER A 181 -6.07 22.11 16.08
C SER A 181 -5.07 22.29 17.23
N GLY A 182 -5.46 22.03 18.48
CA GLY A 182 -4.59 22.05 19.66
C GLY A 182 -3.67 20.82 19.75
N LEU A 183 -3.60 20.22 20.94
CA LEU A 183 -2.72 19.09 21.22
C LEU A 183 -2.94 17.89 20.27
N GLY A 184 -4.19 17.65 19.85
CA GLY A 184 -4.49 16.57 18.89
C GLY A 184 -3.73 16.71 17.58
N MET A 185 -3.63 17.93 17.02
CA MET A 185 -2.84 18.20 15.81
C MET A 185 -1.34 18.05 16.06
N THR A 186 -0.86 18.51 17.22
CA THR A 186 0.57 18.35 17.57
C THR A 186 0.96 16.88 17.65
N LEU A 187 0.13 16.04 18.29
CA LEU A 187 0.35 14.59 18.34
C LEU A 187 0.27 13.94 16.96
N TRP A 188 -0.63 14.40 16.10
CA TRP A 188 -0.70 13.95 14.71
C TRP A 188 0.62 14.24 13.97
N LEU A 189 1.17 15.45 14.08
CA LEU A 189 2.44 15.83 13.46
C LEU A 189 3.61 14.98 13.98
N ILE A 190 3.68 14.74 15.29
CA ILE A 190 4.71 13.89 15.90
C ILE A 190 4.57 12.44 15.38
N ALA A 191 3.35 11.88 15.39
CA ALA A 191 3.10 10.54 14.89
C ALA A 191 3.53 10.41 13.41
N MET A 192 3.16 11.37 12.57
CA MET A 192 3.57 11.38 11.16
C MET A 192 5.09 11.48 10.98
N THR A 193 5.79 12.22 11.84
CA THR A 193 7.26 12.27 11.83
C THR A 193 7.88 10.88 12.05
N PHE A 194 7.41 10.13 13.05
CA PHE A 194 7.86 8.76 13.28
C PHE A 194 7.46 7.82 12.14
N PHE A 195 6.27 7.97 11.58
CA PHE A 195 5.82 7.22 10.41
C PHE A 195 6.74 7.44 9.19
N ILE A 196 7.09 8.70 8.91
CA ILE A 196 8.00 9.05 7.81
C ILE A 196 9.39 8.42 8.03
N ALA A 197 9.94 8.52 9.24
CA ALA A 197 11.21 7.90 9.58
C ALA A 197 11.19 6.38 9.37
N SER A 198 10.11 5.71 9.80
CA SER A 198 9.87 4.29 9.55
C SER A 198 9.92 3.95 8.06
N SER A 199 9.16 4.71 7.26
CA SER A 199 9.02 4.47 5.81
C SER A 199 10.35 4.67 5.07
N LEU A 200 11.14 5.66 5.46
CA LEU A 200 12.47 5.91 4.89
C LEU A 200 13.46 4.79 5.22
N LEU A 201 13.51 4.34 6.47
CA LEU A 201 14.37 3.23 6.89
C LEU A 201 14.01 1.94 6.15
N GLY A 202 12.71 1.60 6.08
CA GLY A 202 12.23 0.46 5.33
C GLY A 202 12.54 0.57 3.83
N GLY A 203 12.26 1.73 3.23
CA GLY A 203 12.48 1.97 1.79
C GLY A 203 13.94 1.81 1.37
N ILE A 204 14.89 2.38 2.11
CA ILE A 204 16.34 2.22 1.85
C ILE A 204 16.72 0.74 1.96
N ASN A 205 16.20 0.04 2.96
CA ASN A 205 16.51 -1.37 3.17
C ASN A 205 15.96 -2.24 2.04
N TYR A 206 14.74 -1.99 1.56
CA TYR A 206 14.14 -2.72 0.42
C TYR A 206 14.93 -2.50 -0.87
N ILE A 207 15.29 -1.25 -1.19
CA ILE A 207 16.09 -0.91 -2.37
C ILE A 207 17.44 -1.63 -2.32
N THR A 208 18.14 -1.52 -1.19
CA THR A 208 19.46 -2.14 -1.00
C THR A 208 19.39 -3.67 -1.12
N THR A 209 18.35 -4.28 -0.55
CA THR A 209 18.13 -5.74 -0.60
C THR A 209 17.91 -6.19 -2.04
N VAL A 210 17.01 -5.53 -2.78
CA VAL A 210 16.71 -5.89 -4.18
C VAL A 210 17.93 -5.69 -5.10
N ILE A 211 18.74 -4.66 -4.88
CA ILE A 211 19.90 -4.40 -5.74
C ILE A 211 21.03 -5.38 -5.45
N ASN A 212 21.33 -5.68 -4.18
CA ASN A 212 22.59 -6.32 -3.79
C ASN A 212 22.46 -7.81 -3.41
N LEU A 213 21.26 -8.29 -3.01
CA LEU A 213 21.12 -9.62 -2.40
C LEU A 213 20.38 -10.64 -3.27
N ARG A 214 20.20 -10.39 -4.56
CA ARG A 214 19.58 -11.36 -5.46
C ARG A 214 20.47 -12.61 -5.58
N THR A 215 19.85 -13.79 -5.53
CA THR A 215 20.54 -15.06 -5.74
C THR A 215 21.09 -15.17 -7.16
N LYS A 216 22.03 -16.11 -7.35
CA LYS A 216 22.63 -16.40 -8.65
C LYS A 216 21.56 -16.65 -9.71
N GLY A 217 21.69 -15.98 -10.86
CA GLY A 217 20.73 -16.05 -11.97
C GLY A 217 19.46 -15.21 -11.83
N MET A 218 19.21 -14.56 -10.69
CA MET A 218 18.07 -13.65 -10.49
C MET A 218 18.40 -12.25 -11.04
N SER A 219 18.36 -12.09 -12.35
CA SER A 219 18.49 -10.80 -13.02
C SER A 219 17.19 -9.95 -12.88
N PHE A 220 17.26 -8.66 -13.18
CA PHE A 220 16.07 -7.79 -13.18
C PHE A 220 14.97 -8.29 -14.14
N SER A 221 15.33 -8.92 -15.26
CA SER A 221 14.37 -9.50 -16.20
C SER A 221 13.70 -10.79 -15.69
N ARG A 222 14.20 -11.37 -14.60
CA ARG A 222 13.65 -12.57 -13.94
C ARG A 222 12.96 -12.27 -12.62
N LEU A 223 12.90 -10.99 -12.21
CA LEU A 223 12.16 -10.59 -11.02
C LEU A 223 10.65 -10.74 -11.21
N PRO A 224 9.93 -11.25 -10.21
CA PRO A 224 8.47 -11.16 -10.15
C PRO A 224 7.98 -9.71 -10.21
N LEU A 225 6.81 -9.47 -10.83
CA LEU A 225 6.22 -8.12 -10.88
C LEU A 225 5.89 -7.57 -9.49
N THR A 226 5.67 -8.44 -8.52
CA THR A 226 5.52 -8.08 -7.10
C THR A 226 6.78 -7.38 -6.58
N ILE A 227 7.96 -7.89 -6.90
CA ILE A 227 9.24 -7.27 -6.49
C ILE A 227 9.48 -5.96 -7.21
N TRP A 228 9.18 -5.87 -8.51
CA TRP A 228 9.22 -4.60 -9.23
C TRP A 228 8.32 -3.54 -8.59
N ALA A 229 7.10 -3.94 -8.19
CA ALA A 229 6.17 -3.03 -7.52
C ALA A 229 6.72 -2.53 -6.18
N PHE A 230 7.22 -3.40 -5.31
CA PHE A 230 7.79 -3.01 -4.03
C PHE A 230 9.06 -2.15 -4.18
N PHE A 231 9.91 -2.51 -5.12
CA PHE A 231 11.12 -1.74 -5.42
C PHE A 231 10.80 -0.31 -5.86
N LEU A 232 9.88 -0.15 -6.82
CA LEU A 232 9.48 1.17 -7.31
C LEU A 232 8.70 1.96 -6.25
N THR A 233 7.87 1.31 -5.46
CA THR A 233 7.20 1.93 -4.29
C THR A 233 8.22 2.49 -3.30
N ALA A 234 9.27 1.74 -3.00
CA ALA A 234 10.33 2.21 -2.11
C ALA A 234 11.09 3.42 -2.70
N VAL A 235 11.33 3.44 -4.02
CA VAL A 235 11.94 4.59 -4.71
C VAL A 235 11.03 5.82 -4.62
N ILE A 236 9.72 5.66 -4.89
CA ILE A 236 8.76 6.77 -4.76
C ILE A 236 8.77 7.31 -3.33
N GLY A 237 8.68 6.43 -2.33
CA GLY A 237 8.69 6.83 -0.92
C GLY A 237 9.97 7.56 -0.52
N LEU A 238 11.13 7.05 -0.92
CA LEU A 238 12.42 7.67 -0.61
C LEU A 238 12.55 9.11 -1.13
N LEU A 239 11.95 9.41 -2.28
CA LEU A 239 12.01 10.73 -2.89
C LEU A 239 10.92 11.69 -2.38
N SER A 240 9.76 11.19 -1.95
CA SER A 240 8.61 12.01 -1.60
C SER A 240 8.41 12.22 -0.08
N PHE A 241 8.69 11.25 0.77
CA PHE A 241 8.53 11.39 2.21
C PHE A 241 9.39 12.50 2.85
N PRO A 242 10.64 12.78 2.42
CA PRO A 242 11.39 13.91 2.94
C PRO A 242 10.71 15.26 2.73
N VAL A 243 9.96 15.41 1.63
CA VAL A 243 9.22 16.66 1.34
C VAL A 243 8.04 16.82 2.29
N LEU A 244 7.31 15.74 2.60
CA LEU A 244 6.27 15.77 3.63
C LEU A 244 6.85 16.06 5.01
N PHE A 245 8.02 15.48 5.32
CA PHE A 245 8.72 15.78 6.58
C PHE A 245 9.04 17.28 6.70
N ALA A 246 9.56 17.89 5.63
CA ALA A 246 9.81 19.33 5.58
C ALA A 246 8.50 20.13 5.79
N ALA A 247 7.41 19.75 5.11
CA ALA A 247 6.10 20.39 5.28
C ALA A 247 5.61 20.33 6.73
N ALA A 248 5.70 19.16 7.37
CA ALA A 248 5.31 18.96 8.76
C ALA A 248 6.19 19.76 9.73
N LEU A 249 7.51 19.81 9.49
CA LEU A 249 8.45 20.55 10.32
C LEU A 249 8.18 22.05 10.28
N LEU A 250 7.98 22.64 9.11
CA LEU A 250 7.63 24.04 8.94
C LEU A 250 6.29 24.35 9.61
N LEU A 251 5.31 23.43 9.57
CA LEU A 251 4.05 23.57 10.26
C LEU A 251 4.22 23.55 11.79
N VAL A 252 5.11 22.72 12.32
CA VAL A 252 5.45 22.74 13.76
C VAL A 252 6.08 24.08 14.13
N PHE A 253 6.89 24.67 13.28
CA PHE A 253 7.50 25.99 13.55
C PHE A 253 6.43 27.09 13.58
N ASP A 254 5.49 27.11 12.64
CA ASP A 254 4.38 28.05 12.67
C ASP A 254 3.54 27.93 13.93
N ARG A 255 3.28 26.69 14.39
CA ARG A 255 2.49 26.40 15.59
C ARG A 255 3.17 26.74 16.91
N SER A 256 4.49 26.48 17.00
CA SER A 256 5.19 26.44 18.30
C SER A 256 6.23 27.56 18.48
N PHE A 257 6.71 28.15 17.38
CA PHE A 257 7.79 29.13 17.42
C PHE A 257 7.42 30.49 16.82
N GLY A 258 6.15 30.70 16.46
CA GLY A 258 5.66 31.98 15.96
C GLY A 258 6.21 32.38 14.60
N THR A 259 6.63 31.41 13.78
CA THR A 259 6.95 31.64 12.37
C THR A 259 5.69 31.74 11.52
N SER A 260 5.82 32.12 10.26
CA SER A 260 4.67 32.32 9.35
C SER A 260 4.91 31.74 7.95
N PHE A 261 5.50 30.57 7.86
CA PHE A 261 5.75 29.92 6.55
C PHE A 261 4.45 29.71 5.76
N TYR A 262 3.35 29.39 6.47
CA TYR A 262 2.05 29.05 5.90
C TYR A 262 0.93 30.01 6.27
N LEU A 263 1.21 31.00 7.08
CA LEU A 263 0.23 32.00 7.52
C LEU A 263 0.32 33.24 6.65
N SER A 264 -0.71 33.48 5.85
CA SER A 264 -0.93 34.76 5.16
C SER A 264 -1.46 35.81 6.12
N ASP A 265 -1.76 37.02 5.64
CA ASP A 265 -2.39 38.05 6.46
C ASP A 265 -3.77 37.58 6.95
N ILE A 266 -3.87 37.35 8.24
CA ILE A 266 -5.08 36.84 8.90
C ILE A 266 -5.55 37.87 9.91
N TYR A 267 -6.84 38.21 9.84
CA TYR A 267 -7.51 39.13 10.75
C TYR A 267 -8.52 38.35 11.60
N ILE A 268 -8.41 38.46 12.92
CA ILE A 268 -9.38 37.90 13.87
C ILE A 268 -10.00 39.03 14.66
N GLY A 269 -11.33 39.18 14.57
CA GLY A 269 -12.02 40.26 15.25
C GLY A 269 -11.63 41.68 14.79
N GLY A 270 -11.06 41.81 13.58
CA GLY A 270 -10.57 43.07 13.03
C GLY A 270 -9.10 43.38 13.34
N GLU A 271 -8.43 42.56 14.14
CA GLU A 271 -7.01 42.68 14.47
C GLU A 271 -6.18 41.71 13.64
N ALA A 272 -5.08 42.19 13.04
CA ALA A 272 -4.14 41.37 12.32
C ALA A 272 -3.36 40.46 13.28
N LEU A 273 -3.21 39.17 12.93
CA LEU A 273 -2.33 38.31 13.67
C LEU A 273 -0.86 38.75 13.48
N PRO A 274 -0.05 38.68 14.53
CA PRO A 274 1.39 38.90 14.40
C PRO A 274 2.03 37.80 13.57
N ASN A 275 3.18 38.07 12.94
CA ASN A 275 3.94 37.12 12.17
C ASN A 275 3.17 36.48 10.99
N THR A 276 2.67 37.32 10.11
CA THR A 276 2.03 36.92 8.85
C THR A 276 2.95 37.21 7.66
N GLY A 277 2.58 36.78 6.45
CA GLY A 277 3.34 37.02 5.22
C GLY A 277 3.82 35.76 4.51
N GLY A 278 3.47 34.56 5.03
CA GLY A 278 3.65 33.29 4.36
C GLY A 278 2.49 32.95 3.40
N SER A 279 2.42 31.68 2.99
CA SER A 279 1.37 31.24 2.07
C SER A 279 0.89 29.82 2.36
N PRO A 280 -0.42 29.60 2.59
CA PRO A 280 -1.00 28.25 2.70
C PRO A 280 -0.79 27.40 1.44
N VAL A 281 -0.65 28.04 0.27
CA VAL A 281 -0.39 27.35 -1.01
C VAL A 281 0.96 26.67 -1.00
N LEU A 282 1.96 27.22 -0.30
CA LEU A 282 3.26 26.56 -0.12
C LEU A 282 3.09 25.19 0.57
N TYR A 283 2.28 25.13 1.64
CA TYR A 283 2.00 23.85 2.28
C TYR A 283 1.33 22.87 1.31
N GLN A 284 0.36 23.31 0.55
CA GLN A 284 -0.35 22.46 -0.40
C GLN A 284 0.60 21.86 -1.45
N HIS A 285 1.54 22.63 -2.00
CA HIS A 285 2.56 22.11 -2.91
C HIS A 285 3.46 21.07 -2.25
N LEU A 286 3.98 21.35 -1.05
CA LEU A 286 4.84 20.41 -0.33
C LEU A 286 4.06 19.14 0.07
N PHE A 287 2.83 19.27 0.53
CA PHE A 287 1.98 18.13 0.89
C PHE A 287 1.69 17.27 -0.34
N TRP A 288 1.23 17.86 -1.44
CA TRP A 288 0.81 17.10 -2.62
C TRP A 288 1.98 16.54 -3.43
N PHE A 289 3.18 17.08 -3.27
CA PHE A 289 4.39 16.45 -3.81
C PHE A 289 4.62 15.05 -3.23
N LEU A 290 4.16 14.78 -2.02
CA LEU A 290 4.00 13.40 -1.53
C LEU A 290 2.58 12.88 -1.83
N GLY A 291 1.53 13.67 -1.61
CA GLY A 291 0.16 13.17 -1.55
C GLY A 291 -0.29 12.46 -2.83
N HIS A 292 0.15 12.90 -4.02
CA HIS A 292 -0.10 12.16 -5.24
C HIS A 292 0.81 10.92 -5.38
N PRO A 293 2.14 11.00 -5.23
CA PRO A 293 2.97 9.79 -5.12
C PRO A 293 2.46 8.77 -4.09
N GLU A 294 1.88 9.21 -2.97
CA GLU A 294 1.33 8.35 -1.93
C GLU A 294 0.24 7.41 -2.46
N VAL A 295 -0.65 7.88 -3.35
CA VAL A 295 -1.68 7.00 -3.93
C VAL A 295 -1.06 5.86 -4.75
N TYR A 296 0.11 6.08 -5.35
CA TYR A 296 0.85 5.04 -6.06
C TYR A 296 1.70 4.19 -5.12
N ILE A 297 2.22 4.74 -4.01
CA ILE A 297 2.88 3.96 -2.93
C ILE A 297 1.91 2.90 -2.40
N VAL A 298 0.63 3.23 -2.30
CA VAL A 298 -0.42 2.31 -1.85
C VAL A 298 -0.83 1.33 -2.95
N LEU A 299 -0.99 1.80 -4.18
CA LEU A 299 -1.59 1.03 -5.27
C LEU A 299 -0.60 0.06 -5.95
N LEU A 300 0.66 0.46 -6.18
CA LEU A 300 1.63 -0.37 -6.88
C LEU A 300 1.87 -1.73 -6.20
N PRO A 301 2.03 -1.82 -4.86
CA PRO A 301 2.13 -3.11 -4.17
C PRO A 301 0.94 -4.02 -4.44
N ALA A 302 -0.27 -3.48 -4.37
CA ALA A 302 -1.51 -4.22 -4.65
C ALA A 302 -1.56 -4.74 -6.09
N LEU A 303 -1.14 -3.93 -7.07
CA LEU A 303 -1.02 -4.34 -8.47
C LEU A 303 0.07 -5.39 -8.68
N GLY A 304 1.19 -5.30 -7.96
CA GLY A 304 2.24 -6.33 -7.96
C GLY A 304 1.71 -7.68 -7.49
N ILE A 305 1.08 -7.71 -6.31
CA ILE A 305 0.42 -8.88 -5.73
C ILE A 305 -0.62 -9.47 -6.72
N THR A 306 -1.45 -8.62 -7.30
CA THR A 306 -2.46 -9.01 -8.28
C THR A 306 -1.85 -9.68 -9.51
N SER A 307 -0.68 -9.21 -9.97
CA SER A 307 0.03 -9.82 -11.11
C SER A 307 0.41 -11.28 -10.82
N GLU A 308 0.93 -11.54 -9.63
CA GLU A 308 1.32 -12.87 -9.18
C GLU A 308 0.12 -13.81 -9.05
N VAL A 309 -0.93 -13.32 -8.38
CA VAL A 309 -2.15 -14.10 -8.13
C VAL A 309 -2.88 -14.42 -9.44
N ILE A 310 -3.01 -13.45 -10.35
CA ILE A 310 -3.67 -13.66 -11.65
C ILE A 310 -2.89 -14.68 -12.50
N ALA A 311 -1.57 -14.53 -12.63
CA ALA A 311 -0.77 -15.47 -13.41
C ALA A 311 -0.88 -16.90 -12.86
N THR A 312 -0.71 -17.07 -11.55
CA THR A 312 -0.79 -18.36 -10.87
C THR A 312 -2.17 -19.01 -11.01
N ASN A 313 -3.26 -18.25 -10.85
CA ASN A 313 -4.61 -18.79 -10.90
C ASN A 313 -5.23 -18.82 -12.30
N SER A 314 -4.61 -18.17 -13.30
CA SER A 314 -4.98 -18.33 -14.71
C SER A 314 -4.23 -19.47 -15.38
N ARG A 315 -3.23 -20.05 -14.71
CA ARG A 315 -2.32 -21.06 -15.26
C ARG A 315 -1.71 -20.62 -16.59
N LYS A 316 -1.37 -19.33 -16.69
CA LYS A 316 -0.94 -18.70 -17.92
C LYS A 316 0.15 -17.68 -17.63
N PRO A 317 1.15 -17.55 -18.53
CA PRO A 317 2.14 -16.47 -18.43
C PRO A 317 1.47 -15.11 -18.36
N ILE A 318 2.02 -14.22 -17.51
CA ILE A 318 1.54 -12.84 -17.50
C ILE A 318 1.72 -12.20 -18.90
N PHE A 319 0.68 -11.65 -19.44
CA PHE A 319 0.75 -11.01 -20.75
C PHE A 319 1.52 -9.70 -20.67
N GLY A 320 2.48 -9.52 -21.59
CA GLY A 320 3.20 -8.26 -21.72
C GLY A 320 4.08 -7.91 -20.49
N TYR A 321 4.85 -8.84 -19.95
CA TYR A 321 5.71 -8.64 -18.78
C TYR A 321 6.56 -7.36 -18.89
N LYS A 322 7.25 -7.13 -20.02
CA LYS A 322 8.03 -5.91 -20.24
C LYS A 322 7.15 -4.66 -20.26
N ALA A 323 5.97 -4.72 -20.88
CA ALA A 323 5.01 -3.60 -20.89
C ALA A 323 4.49 -3.30 -19.48
N MET A 324 4.29 -4.32 -18.63
CA MET A 324 3.93 -4.14 -17.22
C MET A 324 5.01 -3.41 -16.43
N ILE A 325 6.29 -3.73 -16.63
CA ILE A 325 7.42 -3.03 -16.00
C ILE A 325 7.49 -1.59 -16.49
N ILE A 326 7.45 -1.37 -17.81
CA ILE A 326 7.48 -0.01 -18.42
C ILE A 326 6.31 0.83 -17.89
N SER A 327 5.11 0.23 -17.75
CA SER A 327 3.96 0.91 -17.17
C SER A 327 4.20 1.33 -15.71
N MET A 328 4.76 0.45 -14.89
CA MET A 328 5.10 0.80 -13.50
C MET A 328 6.16 1.90 -13.41
N LEU A 329 7.19 1.84 -14.26
CA LEU A 329 8.21 2.90 -14.37
C LEU A 329 7.59 4.23 -14.82
N GLY A 330 6.71 4.18 -15.83
CA GLY A 330 5.97 5.34 -16.32
C GLY A 330 5.12 5.99 -15.22
N ILE A 331 4.36 5.19 -14.47
CA ILE A 331 3.59 5.66 -13.30
C ILE A 331 4.52 6.29 -12.26
N THR A 332 5.63 5.63 -11.95
CA THR A 332 6.61 6.13 -10.97
C THR A 332 7.16 7.51 -11.35
N ILE A 333 7.56 7.70 -12.60
CA ILE A 333 8.09 8.99 -13.08
C ILE A 333 7.00 10.05 -13.11
N LEU A 334 5.84 9.74 -13.69
CA LEU A 334 4.73 10.67 -13.82
C LEU A 334 4.20 11.11 -12.46
N SER A 335 4.23 10.25 -11.44
CA SER A 335 3.74 10.58 -10.10
C SER A 335 4.37 11.84 -9.51
N PHE A 336 5.61 12.18 -9.89
CA PHE A 336 6.34 13.35 -9.40
C PHE A 336 6.07 14.65 -10.17
N ILE A 337 5.31 14.61 -11.26
CA ILE A 337 5.08 15.79 -12.11
C ILE A 337 3.59 16.11 -12.31
N VAL A 338 2.70 15.42 -11.58
CA VAL A 338 1.24 15.59 -11.73
C VAL A 338 0.54 16.09 -10.46
N TRP A 339 1.26 16.26 -9.35
CA TRP A 339 0.67 16.49 -8.01
C TRP A 339 -0.31 17.65 -7.94
N ALA A 340 -0.11 18.69 -8.73
CA ALA A 340 -0.90 19.91 -8.57
C ALA A 340 -2.30 19.84 -9.22
N HIS A 341 -2.69 18.69 -9.79
CA HIS A 341 -4.10 18.49 -10.15
C HIS A 341 -5.01 18.45 -8.90
N HIS A 342 -4.45 18.18 -7.72
CA HIS A 342 -5.16 18.35 -6.44
C HIS A 342 -5.38 19.82 -6.03
N MET A 343 -4.89 20.77 -6.83
CA MET A 343 -4.84 22.18 -6.49
C MET A 343 -5.47 23.09 -7.57
N PHE A 344 -6.27 22.55 -8.50
CA PHE A 344 -6.86 23.32 -9.61
C PHE A 344 -7.69 24.52 -9.13
N VAL A 345 -8.34 24.39 -7.97
CA VAL A 345 -9.18 25.48 -7.38
C VAL A 345 -8.53 26.21 -6.21
N SER A 346 -7.21 26.05 -6.01
CA SER A 346 -6.47 26.73 -4.93
C SER A 346 -5.93 28.12 -5.30
N GLY A 347 -6.35 28.68 -6.42
CA GLY A 347 -5.82 29.96 -6.95
C GLY A 347 -4.62 29.77 -7.87
N MET A 348 -4.42 28.57 -8.42
CA MET A 348 -3.35 28.27 -9.37
C MET A 348 -3.52 29.09 -10.67
N ASN A 349 -2.39 29.51 -11.26
CA ASN A 349 -2.39 30.10 -12.60
C ASN A 349 -3.00 29.13 -13.62
N PRO A 350 -4.01 29.54 -14.42
CA PRO A 350 -4.70 28.66 -15.37
C PRO A 350 -3.79 27.99 -16.41
N PHE A 351 -2.70 28.64 -16.79
CA PHE A 351 -1.70 28.05 -17.71
C PHE A 351 -0.99 26.85 -17.05
N LEU A 352 -0.55 27.01 -15.79
CA LEU A 352 0.02 25.89 -15.03
C LEU A 352 -1.02 24.79 -14.80
N GLY A 353 -2.27 25.14 -14.52
CA GLY A 353 -3.37 24.19 -14.42
C GLY A 353 -3.51 23.35 -15.69
N SER A 354 -3.40 23.96 -16.87
CA SER A 354 -3.46 23.25 -18.16
C SER A 354 -2.28 22.29 -18.36
N ILE A 355 -1.08 22.65 -17.90
CA ILE A 355 0.10 21.76 -17.95
C ILE A 355 -0.12 20.55 -17.04
N PHE A 356 -0.52 20.77 -15.78
CA PHE A 356 -0.79 19.67 -14.85
C PHE A 356 -1.95 18.78 -15.29
N MET A 357 -2.98 19.34 -15.91
CA MET A 357 -4.06 18.59 -16.56
C MET A 357 -3.52 17.64 -17.63
N PHE A 358 -2.74 18.17 -18.58
CA PHE A 358 -2.17 17.37 -19.68
C PHE A 358 -1.29 16.22 -19.14
N LEU A 359 -0.38 16.52 -18.22
CA LEU A 359 0.49 15.52 -17.60
C LEU A 359 -0.31 14.46 -16.83
N THR A 360 -1.38 14.88 -16.13
CA THR A 360 -2.27 13.97 -15.39
C THR A 360 -3.00 13.01 -16.32
N LEU A 361 -3.50 13.49 -17.44
CA LEU A 361 -4.19 12.64 -18.41
C LEU A 361 -3.26 11.61 -19.06
N ILE A 362 -1.96 11.91 -19.20
CA ILE A 362 -0.98 10.95 -19.72
C ILE A 362 -0.84 9.72 -18.80
N ILE A 363 -1.01 9.85 -17.48
CA ILE A 363 -0.86 8.72 -16.55
C ILE A 363 -1.94 7.65 -16.75
N ALA A 364 -3.04 7.99 -17.43
CA ALA A 364 -4.06 7.03 -17.81
C ALA A 364 -3.52 5.97 -18.78
N ILE A 365 -2.53 6.31 -19.63
CA ILE A 365 -1.96 5.39 -20.63
C ILE A 365 -1.28 4.19 -19.95
N PRO A 366 -0.25 4.36 -19.08
CA PRO A 366 0.38 3.23 -18.41
C PRO A 366 -0.60 2.48 -17.49
N SER A 367 -1.58 3.16 -16.91
CA SER A 367 -2.64 2.52 -16.11
C SER A 367 -3.52 1.61 -16.97
N ALA A 368 -3.95 2.06 -18.14
CA ALA A 368 -4.73 1.27 -19.08
C ALA A 368 -3.96 0.05 -19.61
N VAL A 369 -2.66 0.19 -19.89
CA VAL A 369 -1.81 -0.94 -20.30
C VAL A 369 -1.83 -2.05 -19.25
N LYS A 370 -1.77 -1.71 -17.95
CA LYS A 370 -1.86 -2.71 -16.88
C LYS A 370 -3.20 -3.44 -16.88
N VAL A 371 -4.30 -2.70 -17.03
CA VAL A 371 -5.66 -3.28 -17.09
C VAL A 371 -5.77 -4.25 -18.27
N PHE A 372 -5.40 -3.82 -19.46
CA PHE A 372 -5.47 -4.67 -20.64
C PHE A 372 -4.59 -5.91 -20.53
N ASN A 373 -3.42 -5.80 -19.93
CA ASN A 373 -2.54 -6.94 -19.70
C ASN A 373 -3.12 -7.94 -18.69
N TYR A 374 -3.80 -7.48 -17.63
CA TYR A 374 -4.53 -8.38 -16.72
C TYR A 374 -5.68 -9.08 -17.45
N LEU A 375 -6.51 -8.35 -18.18
CA LEU A 375 -7.64 -8.93 -18.94
C LEU A 375 -7.13 -9.94 -19.98
N THR A 376 -6.04 -9.63 -20.68
CA THR A 376 -5.43 -10.53 -21.67
C THR A 376 -4.81 -11.76 -20.99
N THR A 377 -4.27 -11.63 -19.78
CA THR A 377 -3.78 -12.77 -19.01
C THR A 377 -4.94 -13.69 -18.60
N LEU A 378 -6.07 -13.14 -18.21
CA LEU A 378 -7.29 -13.90 -17.90
C LEU A 378 -7.88 -14.58 -19.14
N TRP A 379 -7.81 -13.91 -20.29
CA TRP A 379 -8.40 -14.40 -21.53
C TRP A 379 -7.83 -15.74 -21.97
N ARG A 380 -8.70 -16.74 -22.14
CA ARG A 380 -8.36 -18.13 -22.49
C ARG A 380 -7.38 -18.79 -21.48
N GLY A 381 -7.35 -18.33 -20.24
CA GLY A 381 -6.65 -19.02 -19.15
C GLY A 381 -7.48 -20.17 -18.58
N ASN A 382 -6.81 -21.12 -17.92
CA ASN A 382 -7.47 -22.13 -17.10
C ASN A 382 -7.70 -21.56 -15.69
N LEU A 383 -8.82 -20.80 -15.55
CA LEU A 383 -9.07 -19.99 -14.38
C LEU A 383 -9.46 -20.83 -13.16
N ILE A 384 -8.74 -20.65 -12.08
CA ILE A 384 -9.02 -21.23 -10.77
C ILE A 384 -9.52 -20.10 -9.84
N PHE A 385 -10.82 -20.07 -9.56
CA PHE A 385 -11.44 -19.00 -8.76
C PHE A 385 -11.22 -19.21 -7.26
N THR A 386 -9.98 -19.16 -6.81
CA THR A 386 -9.66 -19.08 -5.37
C THR A 386 -10.13 -17.75 -4.78
N PRO A 387 -10.32 -17.62 -3.44
CA PRO A 387 -10.57 -16.31 -2.84
C PRO A 387 -9.54 -15.25 -3.24
N ALA A 388 -8.25 -15.59 -3.25
CA ALA A 388 -7.19 -14.69 -3.71
C ALA A 388 -7.44 -14.19 -5.15
N MET A 389 -7.82 -15.10 -6.07
CA MET A 389 -8.13 -14.76 -7.46
C MET A 389 -9.33 -13.84 -7.58
N LEU A 390 -10.41 -14.11 -6.84
CA LEU A 390 -11.59 -13.26 -6.86
C LEU A 390 -11.28 -11.85 -6.36
N PHE A 391 -10.55 -11.70 -5.25
CA PHE A 391 -10.11 -10.40 -4.77
C PHE A 391 -9.20 -9.68 -5.78
N SER A 392 -8.35 -10.40 -6.51
CA SER A 392 -7.52 -9.83 -7.57
C SER A 392 -8.35 -9.33 -8.76
N ILE A 393 -9.37 -10.08 -9.17
CA ILE A 393 -10.33 -9.65 -10.21
C ILE A 393 -11.15 -8.46 -9.71
N GLY A 394 -11.56 -8.46 -8.46
CA GLY A 394 -12.26 -7.34 -7.82
C GLY A 394 -11.41 -6.07 -7.80
N LEU A 395 -10.11 -6.18 -7.51
CA LEU A 395 -9.17 -5.06 -7.63
C LEU A 395 -9.19 -4.49 -9.05
N VAL A 396 -9.06 -5.34 -10.08
CA VAL A 396 -9.06 -4.88 -11.48
C VAL A 396 -10.38 -4.17 -11.81
N SER A 397 -11.51 -4.69 -11.33
CA SER A 397 -12.84 -4.07 -11.51
C SER A 397 -12.91 -2.66 -10.89
N PHE A 398 -12.45 -2.50 -9.64
CA PHE A 398 -12.43 -1.19 -8.96
C PHE A 398 -11.43 -0.24 -9.60
N PHE A 399 -10.27 -0.74 -10.02
CA PHE A 399 -9.27 0.06 -10.70
C PHE A 399 -9.76 0.60 -12.03
N ILE A 400 -10.57 -0.18 -12.78
CA ILE A 400 -11.24 0.29 -14.00
C ILE A 400 -12.28 1.36 -13.65
N SER A 401 -13.22 1.06 -12.76
CA SER A 401 -14.34 1.94 -12.42
C SER A 401 -13.86 3.28 -11.85
N GLY A 402 -12.94 3.22 -10.88
CA GLY A 402 -12.36 4.44 -10.29
C GLY A 402 -11.40 5.14 -11.23
N GLY A 403 -10.63 4.42 -12.05
CA GLY A 403 -9.70 5.00 -13.02
C GLY A 403 -10.40 5.82 -14.10
N LEU A 404 -11.54 5.35 -14.59
CA LEU A 404 -12.35 6.10 -15.57
C LEU A 404 -12.84 7.43 -15.00
N THR A 405 -13.24 7.48 -13.74
CA THR A 405 -13.66 8.73 -13.08
C THR A 405 -12.49 9.68 -12.81
N GLY A 406 -11.27 9.18 -12.76
CA GLY A 406 -10.05 9.98 -12.69
C GLY A 406 -9.81 10.86 -13.91
N ILE A 407 -10.29 10.46 -15.10
CA ILE A 407 -10.20 11.26 -16.30
C ILE A 407 -11.04 12.54 -16.15
N PHE A 408 -12.18 12.47 -15.48
CA PHE A 408 -13.02 13.64 -15.20
C PHE A 408 -12.32 14.60 -14.23
N LEU A 409 -11.79 14.10 -13.12
CA LEU A 409 -11.09 14.91 -12.12
C LEU A 409 -9.72 15.41 -12.59
N GLY A 410 -9.07 14.68 -13.51
CA GLY A 410 -7.83 15.11 -14.15
C GLY A 410 -8.00 16.26 -15.15
N ASN A 411 -9.22 16.54 -15.57
CA ASN A 411 -9.55 17.67 -16.45
C ASN A 411 -9.89 18.89 -15.61
N SER A 412 -9.07 19.94 -15.67
CA SER A 412 -9.21 21.13 -14.83
C SER A 412 -10.55 21.84 -15.01
N ALA A 413 -11.11 21.87 -16.21
CA ALA A 413 -12.41 22.52 -16.47
C ALA A 413 -13.58 21.76 -15.81
N ILE A 414 -13.50 20.44 -15.75
CA ILE A 414 -14.52 19.59 -15.12
C ILE A 414 -14.31 19.60 -13.60
N ASP A 415 -13.06 19.57 -13.14
CA ASP A 415 -12.73 19.52 -11.71
C ASP A 415 -13.19 20.77 -10.94
N ILE A 416 -13.28 21.92 -11.58
CA ILE A 416 -13.88 23.14 -10.97
C ILE A 416 -15.24 22.83 -10.33
N GLN A 417 -16.05 21.98 -10.96
CA GLN A 417 -17.39 21.63 -10.46
C GLN A 417 -17.38 20.42 -9.52
N LEU A 418 -16.41 19.51 -9.67
CA LEU A 418 -16.36 18.26 -8.94
C LEU A 418 -15.39 18.28 -7.74
N HIS A 419 -14.50 19.29 -7.68
CA HIS A 419 -13.50 19.41 -6.62
C HIS A 419 -14.17 19.50 -5.25
N ASP A 420 -13.62 18.76 -4.29
CA ASP A 420 -14.12 18.67 -2.91
C ASP A 420 -15.60 18.25 -2.78
N THR A 421 -16.15 17.56 -3.79
CA THR A 421 -17.46 16.90 -3.71
C THR A 421 -17.33 15.41 -3.40
N TYR A 422 -18.48 14.74 -3.20
CA TYR A 422 -18.55 13.27 -3.06
C TYR A 422 -18.10 12.51 -4.31
N PHE A 423 -18.01 13.16 -5.47
CA PHE A 423 -17.42 12.54 -6.67
C PHE A 423 -15.94 12.19 -6.45
N VAL A 424 -15.20 13.09 -5.82
CA VAL A 424 -13.80 12.85 -5.45
C VAL A 424 -13.70 11.69 -4.46
N VAL A 425 -14.61 11.63 -3.47
CA VAL A 425 -14.66 10.54 -2.48
C VAL A 425 -14.92 9.20 -3.15
N ALA A 426 -15.89 9.14 -4.06
CA ALA A 426 -16.20 7.94 -4.83
C ALA A 426 -15.00 7.47 -5.67
N HIS A 427 -14.37 8.41 -6.38
CA HIS A 427 -13.20 8.14 -7.22
C HIS A 427 -12.07 7.45 -6.44
N PHE A 428 -11.52 8.13 -5.42
CA PHE A 428 -10.34 7.59 -4.76
C PHE A 428 -10.64 6.35 -3.91
N HIS A 429 -11.87 6.19 -3.40
CA HIS A 429 -12.23 4.97 -2.71
C HIS A 429 -12.31 3.76 -3.64
N LEU A 430 -12.72 3.92 -4.90
CA LEU A 430 -12.67 2.83 -5.87
C LEU A 430 -11.23 2.58 -6.34
N VAL A 431 -10.54 3.60 -6.89
CA VAL A 431 -9.26 3.39 -7.57
C VAL A 431 -8.09 3.09 -6.63
N MET A 432 -8.11 3.65 -5.40
CA MET A 432 -7.01 3.51 -4.45
C MET A 432 -7.45 2.73 -3.19
N GLY A 433 -8.45 3.20 -2.46
CA GLY A 433 -8.83 2.62 -1.18
C GLY A 433 -9.26 1.15 -1.31
N SER A 434 -10.33 0.89 -2.07
CA SER A 434 -10.87 -0.48 -2.23
C SER A 434 -9.97 -1.36 -3.09
N ALA A 435 -9.39 -0.82 -4.17
CA ALA A 435 -8.49 -1.60 -5.03
C ALA A 435 -7.27 -2.09 -4.23
N SER A 436 -6.62 -1.22 -3.46
CA SER A 436 -5.45 -1.62 -2.67
C SER A 436 -5.81 -2.54 -1.52
N PHE A 437 -6.95 -2.32 -0.86
CA PHE A 437 -7.47 -3.23 0.16
C PHE A 437 -7.73 -4.63 -0.42
N PHE A 438 -8.33 -4.74 -1.61
CA PHE A 438 -8.53 -6.02 -2.29
C PHE A 438 -7.22 -6.70 -2.65
N GLY A 439 -6.21 -5.95 -3.10
CA GLY A 439 -4.86 -6.48 -3.32
C GLY A 439 -4.22 -7.00 -2.03
N MET A 440 -4.37 -6.28 -0.92
CA MET A 440 -3.90 -6.71 0.40
C MET A 440 -4.56 -8.03 0.83
N VAL A 441 -5.87 -8.12 0.73
CA VAL A 441 -6.63 -9.33 1.08
C VAL A 441 -6.29 -10.50 0.16
N ALA A 442 -6.15 -10.25 -1.16
CA ALA A 442 -5.69 -11.25 -2.12
C ALA A 442 -4.32 -11.81 -1.73
N GLY A 443 -3.38 -10.93 -1.37
CA GLY A 443 -2.05 -11.32 -0.88
C GLY A 443 -2.11 -12.13 0.42
N ILE A 444 -2.95 -11.73 1.37
CA ILE A 444 -3.12 -12.49 2.62
C ILE A 444 -3.62 -13.91 2.30
N TYR A 445 -4.68 -14.10 1.51
CA TYR A 445 -5.17 -15.43 1.12
C TYR A 445 -4.10 -16.24 0.39
N HIS A 446 -3.32 -15.61 -0.50
CA HIS A 446 -2.32 -16.29 -1.32
C HIS A 446 -1.10 -16.74 -0.51
N TRP A 447 -0.52 -15.86 0.33
CA TRP A 447 0.68 -16.17 1.10
C TRP A 447 0.41 -16.61 2.55
N PHE A 448 -0.86 -16.69 2.99
CA PHE A 448 -1.22 -17.23 4.30
C PHE A 448 -0.58 -18.61 4.58
N PRO A 449 -0.56 -19.56 3.60
CA PRO A 449 0.12 -20.85 3.78
C PRO A 449 1.60 -20.67 4.16
N LYS A 450 2.29 -19.73 3.51
CA LYS A 450 3.71 -19.46 3.77
C LYS A 450 3.93 -18.74 5.09
N MET A 451 3.00 -17.88 5.51
CA MET A 451 3.08 -17.15 6.78
C MET A 451 2.79 -18.03 7.99
N PHE A 452 1.81 -18.92 7.90
CA PHE A 452 1.27 -19.66 9.04
C PHE A 452 1.23 -21.18 8.86
N GLY A 453 1.67 -21.73 7.71
CA GLY A 453 1.70 -23.17 7.40
C GLY A 453 0.35 -23.83 7.22
N ARG A 454 -0.70 -23.06 7.14
CA ARG A 454 -2.09 -23.52 7.04
C ARG A 454 -2.82 -22.79 5.93
N MET A 455 -3.91 -23.37 5.44
CA MET A 455 -4.81 -22.76 4.47
C MET A 455 -5.94 -22.02 5.18
N MET A 456 -6.31 -20.84 4.70
CA MET A 456 -7.56 -20.21 5.10
C MET A 456 -8.77 -20.97 4.52
N ASP A 457 -9.91 -20.90 5.21
CA ASP A 457 -11.15 -21.52 4.71
C ASP A 457 -11.66 -20.77 3.47
N ALA A 458 -11.79 -21.50 2.36
CA ALA A 458 -12.19 -20.91 1.09
C ALA A 458 -13.69 -20.52 1.07
N ARG A 459 -14.56 -21.23 1.79
CA ARG A 459 -16.01 -20.94 1.82
C ARG A 459 -16.26 -19.60 2.51
N LEU A 460 -15.63 -19.38 3.66
CA LEU A 460 -15.65 -18.07 4.33
C LEU A 460 -15.04 -17.00 3.45
N GLY A 461 -13.98 -17.32 2.70
CA GLY A 461 -13.35 -16.42 1.74
C GLY A 461 -14.29 -15.98 0.62
N TYR A 462 -15.10 -16.88 0.08
CA TYR A 462 -16.11 -16.54 -0.95
C TYR A 462 -17.23 -15.65 -0.39
N VAL A 463 -17.73 -15.96 0.79
CA VAL A 463 -18.75 -15.13 1.44
C VAL A 463 -18.21 -13.72 1.71
N HIS A 464 -17.00 -13.62 2.28
CA HIS A 464 -16.31 -12.35 2.50
C HIS A 464 -16.16 -11.55 1.20
N PHE A 465 -15.69 -12.21 0.12
CA PHE A 465 -15.51 -11.56 -1.18
C PHE A 465 -16.81 -10.96 -1.70
N TRP A 466 -17.87 -11.74 -1.82
CA TRP A 466 -19.11 -11.27 -2.44
C TRP A 466 -19.78 -10.16 -1.64
N LEU A 467 -19.83 -10.28 -0.32
CA LEU A 467 -20.41 -9.22 0.53
C LEU A 467 -19.59 -7.94 0.42
N THR A 468 -18.26 -8.05 0.40
CA THR A 468 -17.39 -6.86 0.31
C THR A 468 -17.39 -6.26 -1.09
N PHE A 469 -17.32 -7.08 -2.15
CA PHE A 469 -17.28 -6.59 -3.53
C PHE A 469 -18.55 -5.85 -3.92
N VAL A 470 -19.71 -6.45 -3.65
CA VAL A 470 -21.00 -5.81 -3.90
C VAL A 470 -21.18 -4.59 -3.00
N GLY A 471 -20.83 -4.72 -1.71
CA GLY A 471 -20.96 -3.65 -0.74
C GLY A 471 -20.14 -2.40 -1.11
N VAL A 472 -18.90 -2.57 -1.58
CA VAL A 472 -18.06 -1.46 -2.05
C VAL A 472 -18.72 -0.69 -3.20
N TYR A 473 -19.31 -1.40 -4.18
CA TYR A 473 -20.04 -0.72 -5.25
C TYR A 473 -21.32 -0.04 -4.73
N MET A 474 -22.05 -0.66 -3.81
CA MET A 474 -23.24 -0.05 -3.20
C MET A 474 -22.90 1.21 -2.38
N VAL A 475 -21.71 1.29 -1.83
CA VAL A 475 -21.25 2.47 -1.06
C VAL A 475 -20.75 3.56 -2.00
N PHE A 476 -19.77 3.25 -2.86
CA PHE A 476 -19.00 4.30 -3.54
C PHE A 476 -19.55 4.66 -4.92
N PHE A 477 -20.23 3.76 -5.62
CA PHE A 477 -20.78 4.10 -6.92
C PHE A 477 -21.89 5.19 -6.85
N PRO A 478 -22.88 5.11 -5.91
CA PRO A 478 -23.88 6.15 -5.74
C PRO A 478 -23.31 7.51 -5.33
N MET A 479 -22.16 7.53 -4.65
CA MET A 479 -21.50 8.79 -4.27
C MET A 479 -21.09 9.66 -5.46
N HIS A 480 -20.89 9.07 -6.66
CA HIS A 480 -20.65 9.86 -7.87
C HIS A 480 -21.85 10.74 -8.21
N TYR A 481 -23.07 10.22 -8.11
CA TYR A 481 -24.30 10.98 -8.37
C TYR A 481 -24.50 12.07 -7.33
N ILE A 482 -24.25 11.78 -6.06
CA ILE A 482 -24.29 12.76 -4.97
C ILE A 482 -23.27 13.88 -5.24
N GLY A 483 -22.07 13.53 -5.73
CA GLY A 483 -21.02 14.50 -6.05
C GLY A 483 -21.34 15.36 -7.28
N ILE A 484 -21.90 14.78 -8.35
CA ILE A 484 -22.34 15.53 -9.54
C ILE A 484 -23.43 16.53 -9.18
N ALA A 485 -24.27 16.24 -8.20
CA ALA A 485 -25.25 17.17 -7.68
C ALA A 485 -24.65 18.32 -6.86
N GLY A 486 -23.31 18.37 -6.70
CA GLY A 486 -22.61 19.42 -5.98
C GLY A 486 -22.49 19.20 -4.48
N PHE A 487 -22.71 17.99 -3.98
CA PHE A 487 -22.65 17.69 -2.56
C PHE A 487 -21.19 17.73 -2.05
N PRO A 488 -20.84 18.66 -1.14
CA PRO A 488 -19.47 18.81 -0.68
C PRO A 488 -19.07 17.69 0.28
N ARG A 489 -17.81 17.22 0.20
CA ARG A 489 -17.26 16.28 1.17
C ARG A 489 -16.93 16.96 2.50
N ARG A 490 -16.89 16.19 3.59
CA ARG A 490 -16.54 16.65 4.96
C ARG A 490 -17.59 17.52 5.64
N TYR A 491 -18.75 17.70 5.06
CA TYR A 491 -19.83 18.44 5.69
C TYR A 491 -20.58 17.56 6.68
N TYR A 492 -20.78 18.08 7.88
CA TYR A 492 -21.50 17.41 8.96
C TYR A 492 -22.98 17.21 8.65
N SER A 493 -23.61 18.19 8.01
CA SER A 493 -25.01 18.18 7.65
C SER A 493 -25.19 18.79 6.26
N TRP A 494 -26.19 18.31 5.55
CA TRP A 494 -26.61 18.83 4.25
C TRP A 494 -28.01 19.46 4.29
N THR A 495 -28.71 19.41 5.44
CA THR A 495 -30.10 19.85 5.55
C THR A 495 -30.31 21.34 5.26
N GLY A 496 -29.25 22.15 5.19
CA GLY A 496 -29.30 23.56 4.79
C GLY A 496 -29.29 23.82 3.28
N PHE A 497 -29.15 22.77 2.45
CA PHE A 497 -29.14 22.90 0.99
C PHE A 497 -30.42 22.34 0.39
N GLU A 498 -31.21 23.20 -0.27
CA GLU A 498 -32.53 22.85 -0.82
C GLU A 498 -32.47 21.64 -1.78
N PHE A 499 -31.44 21.56 -2.63
CA PHE A 499 -31.24 20.45 -3.56
C PHE A 499 -30.88 19.12 -2.88
N SER A 500 -30.46 19.14 -1.62
CA SER A 500 -29.95 17.96 -0.94
C SER A 500 -31.04 17.01 -0.45
N ASN A 501 -32.26 17.49 -0.26
CA ASN A 501 -33.38 16.72 0.25
C ASN A 501 -33.68 15.50 -0.64
N MET A 502 -33.50 15.63 -1.97
CA MET A 502 -33.71 14.54 -2.91
C MET A 502 -32.67 13.40 -2.77
N TYR A 503 -31.55 13.63 -2.08
CA TYR A 503 -30.49 12.63 -1.90
C TYR A 503 -30.47 12.03 -0.48
N THR A 504 -31.44 12.35 0.38
CA THR A 504 -31.52 11.83 1.75
C THR A 504 -31.60 10.31 1.75
N ASP A 505 -32.51 9.73 0.96
CA ASP A 505 -32.69 8.28 0.84
C ASP A 505 -31.42 7.61 0.29
N LEU A 506 -30.75 8.24 -0.67
CA LEU A 506 -29.52 7.72 -1.23
C LEU A 506 -28.37 7.73 -0.21
N ASN A 507 -28.27 8.78 0.63
CA ASN A 507 -27.31 8.84 1.73
C ASN A 507 -27.60 7.77 2.80
N MET A 508 -28.86 7.55 3.12
CA MET A 508 -29.28 6.47 4.02
C MET A 508 -28.90 5.09 3.44
N PHE A 509 -29.21 4.85 2.16
CA PHE A 509 -28.81 3.63 1.45
C PHE A 509 -27.30 3.39 1.51
N VAL A 510 -26.50 4.40 1.19
CA VAL A 510 -25.02 4.35 1.26
C VAL A 510 -24.54 4.02 2.68
N SER A 511 -25.18 4.57 3.72
CA SER A 511 -24.82 4.31 5.12
C SER A 511 -25.13 2.90 5.54
N VAL A 512 -26.30 2.37 5.18
CA VAL A 512 -26.67 0.95 5.43
C VAL A 512 -25.71 0.01 4.71
N ALA A 513 -25.41 0.28 3.44
CA ALA A 513 -24.44 -0.50 2.67
C ALA A 513 -23.05 -0.49 3.31
N ALA A 514 -22.60 0.67 3.82
CA ALA A 514 -21.31 0.79 4.51
C ALA A 514 -21.27 -0.05 5.81
N ILE A 515 -22.33 -0.04 6.61
CA ILE A 515 -22.43 -0.84 7.82
C ILE A 515 -22.35 -2.34 7.49
N ILE A 516 -23.09 -2.79 6.48
CA ILE A 516 -23.07 -4.21 6.03
C ILE A 516 -21.68 -4.59 5.51
N THR A 517 -21.07 -3.71 4.71
CA THR A 517 -19.72 -3.94 4.16
C THR A 517 -18.66 -4.00 5.26
N PHE A 518 -18.76 -3.15 6.28
CA PHE A 518 -17.88 -3.21 7.44
C PHE A 518 -18.11 -4.47 8.27
N ALA A 519 -19.35 -4.85 8.50
CA ALA A 519 -19.70 -6.08 9.21
C ALA A 519 -19.14 -7.33 8.49
N ALA A 520 -19.12 -7.35 7.16
CA ALA A 520 -18.52 -8.44 6.39
C ALA A 520 -17.02 -8.65 6.68
N GLN A 521 -16.29 -7.61 7.16
CA GLN A 521 -14.88 -7.75 7.50
C GLN A 521 -14.66 -8.64 8.73
N PHE A 522 -15.64 -8.79 9.60
CA PHE A 522 -15.53 -9.73 10.73
C PHE A 522 -15.51 -11.19 10.27
N ILE A 523 -16.08 -11.52 9.09
CA ILE A 523 -15.94 -12.85 8.48
C ILE A 523 -14.47 -13.10 8.13
N PHE A 524 -13.80 -12.12 7.55
CA PHE A 524 -12.36 -12.20 7.26
C PHE A 524 -11.55 -12.37 8.54
N LEU A 525 -11.79 -11.56 9.56
CA LEU A 525 -11.07 -11.64 10.82
C LEU A 525 -11.26 -13.01 11.49
N PHE A 526 -12.50 -13.49 11.53
CA PHE A 526 -12.78 -14.83 12.04
C PHE A 526 -12.02 -15.89 11.25
N ASN A 527 -12.09 -15.86 9.90
CA ASN A 527 -11.39 -16.80 9.05
C ASN A 527 -9.86 -16.73 9.27
N PHE A 528 -9.31 -15.52 9.35
CA PHE A 528 -7.88 -15.29 9.56
C PHE A 528 -7.39 -15.94 10.87
N PHE A 529 -7.99 -15.58 12.00
CA PHE A 529 -7.56 -16.10 13.30
C PHE A 529 -7.91 -17.57 13.49
N TYR A 530 -9.09 -18.01 13.08
CA TYR A 530 -9.47 -19.42 13.13
C TYR A 530 -8.49 -20.28 12.32
N SER A 531 -8.15 -19.86 11.10
CA SER A 531 -7.28 -20.63 10.21
C SER A 531 -5.82 -20.69 10.69
N MET A 532 -5.33 -19.71 11.46
CA MET A 532 -3.99 -19.76 12.08
C MET A 532 -3.84 -21.00 12.98
N TYR A 533 -4.91 -21.41 13.67
CA TYR A 533 -4.87 -22.50 14.65
C TYR A 533 -5.55 -23.78 14.14
N ARG A 534 -6.65 -23.67 13.39
CA ARG A 534 -7.51 -24.78 12.98
C ARG A 534 -7.57 -25.01 11.46
N GLY A 535 -6.99 -24.14 10.65
CA GLY A 535 -6.93 -24.31 9.21
C GLY A 535 -6.23 -25.62 8.79
N ARG A 536 -6.58 -26.17 7.63
CA ARG A 536 -5.93 -27.34 7.05
C ARG A 536 -4.43 -27.05 6.87
N LYS A 537 -3.56 -27.99 7.23
CA LYS A 537 -2.10 -27.87 6.97
C LYS A 537 -1.86 -27.69 5.47
N ALA A 538 -1.01 -26.78 5.12
CA ALA A 538 -0.66 -26.49 3.74
C ALA A 538 0.46 -27.41 3.25
N SER A 539 0.44 -27.79 1.97
CA SER A 539 1.58 -28.36 1.28
C SER A 539 2.64 -27.27 1.00
N GLN A 540 3.85 -27.68 0.61
CA GLN A 540 4.95 -26.75 0.36
C GLN A 540 4.61 -25.71 -0.73
N ASN A 541 3.98 -26.13 -1.82
CA ASN A 541 3.53 -25.25 -2.90
C ASN A 541 2.05 -25.54 -3.22
N PRO A 542 1.09 -25.01 -2.42
CA PRO A 542 -0.31 -25.36 -2.56
C PRO A 542 -0.94 -24.80 -3.84
N TRP A 543 -0.33 -23.78 -4.43
CA TRP A 543 -0.82 -23.10 -5.62
C TRP A 543 -0.17 -23.59 -6.92
N ARG A 544 0.85 -24.46 -6.84
CA ARG A 544 1.70 -24.82 -7.98
C ARG A 544 2.23 -23.55 -8.66
N SER A 545 2.78 -22.65 -7.88
CA SER A 545 3.38 -21.40 -8.35
C SER A 545 4.82 -21.58 -8.74
N ASN A 546 5.32 -20.76 -9.66
CA ASN A 546 6.67 -20.83 -10.21
C ASN A 546 7.70 -20.07 -9.40
N THR A 547 7.26 -19.11 -8.60
CA THR A 547 8.13 -18.15 -7.91
C THR A 547 8.92 -18.78 -6.77
N LEU A 548 10.07 -18.17 -6.47
CA LEU A 548 11.12 -18.77 -5.66
C LEU A 548 10.73 -19.04 -4.21
N GLU A 549 9.83 -18.24 -3.63
CA GLU A 549 9.35 -18.41 -2.25
C GLU A 549 8.68 -19.78 -2.01
N TRP A 550 8.15 -20.41 -3.05
CA TRP A 550 7.51 -21.73 -2.92
C TRP A 550 8.49 -22.88 -2.93
N THR A 551 9.80 -22.62 -3.14
CA THR A 551 10.86 -23.61 -3.01
C THR A 551 11.39 -23.74 -1.57
N THR A 552 11.11 -22.77 -0.69
CA THR A 552 11.44 -22.86 0.73
C THR A 552 10.55 -23.88 1.44
N PRO A 553 10.92 -24.39 2.62
CA PRO A 553 9.97 -25.08 3.50
C PRO A 553 8.70 -24.24 3.72
N ILE A 554 7.56 -24.90 4.01
CA ILE A 554 6.30 -24.19 4.22
C ILE A 554 6.37 -23.18 5.39
N HIS A 555 7.17 -23.50 6.39
CA HIS A 555 7.61 -22.60 7.44
C HIS A 555 9.11 -22.35 7.27
N PRO A 556 9.51 -21.29 6.56
CA PRO A 556 10.91 -20.96 6.44
C PRO A 556 11.49 -20.59 7.82
N GLY A 557 12.54 -21.28 8.24
CA GLY A 557 13.34 -20.90 9.39
C GLY A 557 14.15 -19.62 9.13
N HIS A 558 15.00 -19.25 10.08
CA HIS A 558 15.96 -18.17 9.88
C HIS A 558 16.85 -18.51 8.66
N GLY A 559 17.09 -17.51 7.81
CA GLY A 559 17.85 -17.69 6.56
C GLY A 559 17.09 -18.35 5.40
N ASN A 560 15.80 -18.61 5.54
CA ASN A 560 14.83 -19.01 4.51
C ASN A 560 15.05 -20.42 3.90
N TRP A 561 16.25 -20.80 3.49
CA TRP A 561 16.60 -22.11 2.95
C TRP A 561 17.51 -22.85 3.94
N PRO A 562 17.25 -24.13 4.23
CA PRO A 562 18.07 -24.89 5.17
C PRO A 562 19.47 -25.27 4.62
N GLY A 563 19.71 -25.06 3.32
CA GLY A 563 20.97 -25.31 2.64
C GLY A 563 21.38 -24.14 1.76
N GLU A 564 21.99 -24.42 0.63
CA GLU A 564 22.32 -23.40 -0.37
C GLU A 564 21.07 -22.76 -0.94
N ILE A 565 21.18 -21.47 -1.25
CA ILE A 565 20.10 -20.73 -1.91
C ILE A 565 20.01 -21.22 -3.36
N PRO A 566 18.82 -21.56 -3.87
CA PRO A 566 18.67 -22.07 -5.23
C PRO A 566 19.09 -21.04 -6.28
N THR A 567 19.74 -21.53 -7.34
CA THR A 567 20.01 -20.75 -8.57
C THR A 567 18.72 -20.59 -9.37
N VAL A 568 18.53 -19.43 -9.97
CA VAL A 568 17.39 -19.12 -10.83
C VAL A 568 17.81 -19.21 -12.29
N TYR A 569 17.02 -19.93 -13.08
CA TYR A 569 17.27 -20.15 -14.52
C TYR A 569 16.20 -19.54 -15.41
N ARG A 570 14.99 -19.26 -14.85
CA ARG A 570 13.79 -18.88 -15.59
C ARG A 570 13.16 -17.63 -15.05
N TRP A 571 12.33 -16.99 -15.88
CA TRP A 571 11.43 -15.96 -15.42
C TRP A 571 10.28 -16.56 -14.57
N PRO A 572 9.51 -15.76 -13.82
CA PRO A 572 8.55 -16.27 -12.82
C PRO A 572 7.23 -16.81 -13.39
N TYR A 573 7.01 -16.78 -14.71
CA TYR A 573 5.68 -17.00 -15.29
C TYR A 573 5.62 -18.11 -16.35
N ASP A 574 6.44 -19.16 -16.21
CA ASP A 574 6.44 -20.34 -17.09
C ASP A 574 5.27 -21.28 -16.79
N TYR A 575 4.04 -20.82 -17.03
CA TYR A 575 2.82 -21.60 -16.89
C TYR A 575 2.39 -22.19 -18.24
N SER A 576 1.85 -23.41 -18.20
CA SER A 576 1.23 -24.11 -19.34
C SER A 576 2.10 -24.13 -20.62
N LYS A 577 3.41 -24.34 -20.46
CA LYS A 577 4.31 -24.48 -21.60
C LYS A 577 3.99 -25.75 -22.40
N PRO A 578 3.91 -25.66 -23.74
CA PRO A 578 3.72 -26.83 -24.60
C PRO A 578 4.80 -27.87 -24.35
N GLY A 579 4.39 -29.14 -24.22
CA GLY A 579 5.31 -30.28 -23.99
C GLY A 579 5.84 -30.44 -22.56
N ALA A 580 5.56 -29.49 -21.65
CA ALA A 580 5.87 -29.64 -20.24
C ALA A 580 4.97 -30.70 -19.58
N LYS A 581 5.54 -31.47 -18.65
CA LYS A 581 4.81 -32.50 -17.90
C LYS A 581 3.76 -31.90 -16.95
N GLU A 582 4.09 -30.76 -16.34
CA GLU A 582 3.23 -30.04 -15.42
C GLU A 582 2.83 -28.69 -16.02
N ASP A 583 1.73 -28.12 -15.57
CA ASP A 583 1.24 -26.82 -16.02
C ASP A 583 1.96 -25.62 -15.40
N PHE A 584 3.06 -25.87 -14.68
CA PHE A 584 3.94 -24.88 -14.07
C PHE A 584 5.39 -25.37 -14.06
N ILE A 585 6.33 -24.44 -14.13
CA ILE A 585 7.76 -24.76 -14.09
C ILE A 585 8.43 -23.77 -13.12
N PRO A 586 8.91 -24.25 -11.95
CA PRO A 586 9.61 -23.41 -10.98
C PRO A 586 10.82 -22.68 -11.58
N GLN A 587 11.11 -21.48 -11.13
CA GLN A 587 12.26 -20.67 -11.56
C GLN A 587 13.62 -21.39 -11.41
N THR A 588 13.69 -22.40 -10.53
CA THR A 588 14.89 -23.18 -10.22
C THR A 588 15.14 -24.35 -11.20
N VAL A 589 14.23 -24.59 -12.14
CA VAL A 589 14.38 -25.66 -13.13
C VAL A 589 15.21 -25.15 -14.30
N PRO A 590 16.36 -25.80 -14.64
CA PRO A 590 17.18 -25.41 -15.78
C PRO A 590 16.41 -25.43 -17.11
N LEU A 591 16.75 -24.56 -18.04
CA LEU A 591 16.13 -24.49 -19.38
C LEU A 591 16.30 -25.81 -20.15
N SER A 592 17.47 -26.43 -20.04
CA SER A 592 17.78 -27.72 -20.68
C SER A 592 16.93 -28.90 -20.18
N ALA A 593 16.27 -28.76 -19.03
CA ALA A 593 15.41 -29.80 -18.45
C ALA A 593 13.95 -29.76 -18.97
N THR A 594 13.60 -28.82 -19.83
CA THR A 594 12.28 -28.76 -20.47
C THR A 594 12.32 -29.30 -21.88
N PRO A 595 11.27 -30.00 -22.35
CA PRO A 595 11.16 -30.37 -23.76
C PRO A 595 11.30 -29.13 -24.65
N GLU A 596 12.00 -29.30 -25.78
CA GLU A 596 12.09 -28.22 -26.76
C GLU A 596 10.68 -27.86 -27.24
N SER A 597 10.37 -26.57 -27.22
CA SER A 597 9.14 -26.07 -27.81
C SER A 597 9.22 -26.25 -29.34
N ASN A 598 8.13 -26.73 -29.94
CA ASN A 598 8.04 -26.85 -31.39
C ASN A 598 7.80 -25.52 -32.11
N LEU A 599 7.76 -24.41 -31.38
CA LEU A 599 7.55 -23.08 -31.93
C LEU A 599 8.91 -22.45 -32.27
N PRO A 600 9.17 -22.06 -33.55
CA PRO A 600 10.46 -21.52 -33.98
C PRO A 600 10.97 -20.33 -33.15
N HIS A 601 10.07 -19.46 -32.74
CA HIS A 601 10.40 -18.29 -31.93
C HIS A 601 10.84 -18.63 -30.49
N GLU A 602 10.26 -19.66 -29.88
CA GLU A 602 10.69 -20.11 -28.54
C GLU A 602 12.03 -20.84 -28.58
N GLN A 603 12.31 -21.57 -29.65
CA GLN A 603 13.63 -22.21 -29.88
C GLN A 603 14.73 -21.15 -30.03
N GLU A 604 14.43 -20.02 -30.69
CA GLU A 604 15.35 -18.90 -30.87
C GLU A 604 15.62 -18.19 -29.53
N LEU A 605 14.59 -17.98 -28.71
CA LEU A 605 14.73 -17.42 -27.36
C LEU A 605 15.53 -18.34 -26.43
N VAL A 606 15.28 -19.65 -26.48
CA VAL A 606 16.04 -20.64 -25.70
C VAL A 606 17.52 -20.67 -26.12
N LYS A 607 17.82 -20.58 -27.42
CA LYS A 607 19.21 -20.48 -27.91
C LYS A 607 19.89 -19.23 -27.43
N LEU A 608 19.22 -18.07 -27.51
CA LEU A 608 19.75 -16.80 -27.06
C LEU A 608 20.02 -16.81 -25.54
N GLU A 609 19.11 -17.38 -24.74
CA GLU A 609 19.30 -17.51 -23.30
C GLU A 609 20.46 -18.45 -22.94
N LEU A 610 20.63 -19.54 -23.68
CA LEU A 610 21.77 -20.47 -23.51
C LEU A 610 23.11 -19.82 -23.90
N GLU A 611 23.12 -18.99 -24.94
CA GLU A 611 24.31 -18.20 -25.34
C GLU A 611 24.68 -17.19 -24.26
N ILE A 612 23.70 -16.42 -23.73
CA ILE A 612 23.93 -15.47 -22.64
C ILE A 612 24.46 -16.18 -21.38
N MET A 613 23.89 -17.32 -21.01
CA MET A 613 24.36 -18.08 -19.84
C MET A 613 25.80 -18.63 -20.05
N LYS A 614 26.15 -18.99 -21.27
CA LYS A 614 27.51 -19.44 -21.59
C LYS A 614 28.51 -18.30 -21.51
N GLU A 615 28.17 -17.12 -22.05
CA GLU A 615 28.99 -15.90 -21.95
C GLU A 615 29.18 -15.46 -20.49
N GLU A 616 28.10 -15.46 -19.68
CA GLU A 616 28.19 -15.16 -18.25
C GLU A 616 29.06 -16.18 -17.48
N SER A 617 28.99 -17.45 -17.82
CA SER A 617 29.81 -18.49 -17.21
C SER A 617 31.28 -18.34 -17.60
N GLU A 618 31.56 -18.06 -18.87
CA GLU A 618 32.94 -17.82 -19.35
C GLU A 618 33.56 -16.56 -18.76
N ALA A 619 32.75 -15.50 -18.58
CA ALA A 619 33.17 -14.26 -17.92
C ALA A 619 33.48 -14.48 -16.42
N LEU A 620 32.71 -15.33 -15.73
CA LEU A 620 32.96 -15.70 -14.33
C LEU A 620 34.28 -16.46 -14.19
N VAL A 621 34.50 -17.46 -15.04
CA VAL A 621 35.75 -18.26 -15.06
C VAL A 621 36.97 -17.37 -15.39
N ALA A 622 36.82 -16.44 -16.33
CA ALA A 622 37.87 -15.48 -16.69
C ALA A 622 38.20 -14.46 -15.56
N ASN A 623 37.22 -14.12 -14.74
CA ASN A 623 37.44 -13.25 -13.57
C ASN A 623 38.08 -14.03 -12.40
N GLU A 624 37.67 -15.26 -12.15
CA GLU A 624 38.32 -16.12 -11.15
C GLU A 624 39.80 -16.44 -11.53
N ALA A 625 40.10 -16.58 -12.82
CA ALA A 625 41.47 -16.76 -13.31
C ALA A 625 42.35 -15.49 -13.25
N LYS A 626 41.76 -14.30 -13.08
CA LYS A 626 42.50 -13.02 -12.88
C LYS A 626 42.73 -12.70 -11.41
N GLU A 627 41.95 -13.29 -10.53
CA GLU A 627 42.08 -13.14 -9.08
C GLU A 627 42.97 -14.22 -8.44
N SER A 628 43.29 -15.28 -9.16
CA SER A 628 44.29 -16.32 -8.80
C SER A 628 45.68 -15.97 -9.36
#